data_66ac71eea375e1a645f92cfedbf0e46e
#
_entry.id   66ac71eea375e1a645f92cfedbf0e46e
#
_cell.length_a   1.000
_cell.length_b   1.000
_cell.length_c   1.000
_cell.angle_alpha   90.00
_cell.angle_beta   90.00
_cell.angle_gamma   90.00
#
_symmetry.space_group_name_H-M   'P 1'
#
loop_
_entity.id
_entity.type
_entity.pdbx_description
1 polymer ?
#
loop_
_entity_poly.entity_id
_entity_poly.type
_entity_poly.pdbx_seq_one_letter_code
_entity_poly.pdbx_strand_id
1 'polypeptide(L)'
;DNVDEMFNYGAKEVHMRIACPPLIYSCPFLGFSSSKGDLELLSRRIIKELEGDENKNLDKYATTGSPEYEQMVEKIRERFGLTSLKFNTLEILIDAIGLPKCKVCTHCFDGSSHF
;
A
#
# COMPACT_ATOMS: atom_id res chain seq x y z
N ASP A 1 -0.15 -8.80 -17.14
CA ASP A 1 -0.56 -8.76 -15.75
C ASP A 1 -0.85 -10.18 -15.24
N ASN A 2 -0.22 -10.55 -14.13
CA ASN A 2 -0.34 -11.90 -13.56
C ASN A 2 -1.78 -12.25 -13.16
N VAL A 3 -2.56 -11.26 -12.71
CA VAL A 3 -3.97 -11.48 -12.34
C VAL A 3 -4.79 -11.84 -13.57
N ASP A 4 -4.61 -11.12 -14.67
CA ASP A 4 -5.31 -11.41 -15.92
C ASP A 4 -4.94 -12.80 -16.44
N GLU A 5 -3.68 -13.17 -16.35
CA GLU A 5 -3.22 -14.50 -16.74
C GLU A 5 -3.93 -15.60 -15.94
N MET A 6 -4.08 -15.43 -14.63
CA MET A 6 -4.77 -16.40 -13.78
C MET A 6 -6.21 -16.60 -14.22
N PHE A 7 -6.94 -15.53 -14.50
CA PHE A 7 -8.31 -15.63 -15.00
C PHE A 7 -8.36 -16.26 -16.39
N ASN A 8 -7.39 -15.92 -17.26
CA ASN A 8 -7.32 -16.50 -18.60
C ASN A 8 -7.07 -18.01 -18.58
N TYR A 9 -6.38 -18.52 -17.55
CA TYR A 9 -6.14 -19.95 -17.37
C TYR A 9 -7.30 -20.66 -16.64
N GLY A 10 -8.39 -19.97 -16.35
CA GLY A 10 -9.62 -20.58 -15.83
C GLY A 10 -9.87 -20.39 -14.34
N ALA A 11 -9.11 -19.54 -13.66
CA ALA A 11 -9.39 -19.21 -12.26
C ALA A 11 -10.77 -18.54 -12.14
N LYS A 12 -11.59 -19.00 -11.21
CA LYS A 12 -12.90 -18.40 -10.93
C LYS A 12 -12.78 -17.19 -10.02
N GLU A 13 -11.85 -17.23 -9.09
CA GLU A 13 -11.61 -16.19 -8.11
C GLU A 13 -10.09 -16.02 -7.92
N VAL A 14 -9.64 -14.79 -7.69
CA VAL A 14 -8.26 -14.49 -7.32
C VAL A 14 -8.28 -13.59 -6.09
N HIS A 15 -7.73 -14.09 -5.00
CA HIS A 15 -7.62 -13.40 -3.72
C HIS A 15 -6.16 -13.06 -3.46
N MET A 16 -5.87 -11.82 -3.14
CA MET A 16 -4.51 -11.37 -2.88
C MET A 16 -4.37 -10.91 -1.43
N ARG A 17 -3.31 -11.37 -0.78
CA ARG A 17 -2.93 -10.99 0.58
C ARG A 17 -1.50 -10.50 0.55
N ILE A 18 -1.31 -9.23 0.83
CA ILE A 18 0.00 -8.57 0.76
C ILE A 18 0.63 -8.60 2.15
N ALA A 19 1.90 -9.03 2.21
CA ALA A 19 2.61 -9.23 3.48
C ALA A 19 2.94 -7.92 4.21
N CYS A 20 2.90 -6.80 3.54
CA CYS A 20 3.22 -5.49 4.13
C CYS A 20 2.07 -4.51 3.91
N PRO A 21 2.04 -3.38 4.68
CA PRO A 21 1.08 -2.32 4.42
C PRO A 21 1.28 -1.66 3.05
N PRO A 22 0.29 -0.90 2.54
CA PRO A 22 0.48 -0.12 1.32
C PRO A 22 1.61 0.91 1.48
N LEU A 23 2.39 1.10 0.44
CA LEU A 23 3.44 2.13 0.41
C LEU A 23 2.79 3.49 0.14
N ILE A 24 2.89 4.39 1.10
CA ILE A 24 2.32 5.75 1.03
C ILE A 24 3.40 6.80 0.74
N TYR A 25 4.63 6.55 1.18
CA TYR A 25 5.75 7.48 1.04
C TYR A 25 6.89 6.81 0.28
N SER A 26 7.51 7.54 -0.65
CA SER A 26 8.70 7.04 -1.34
C SER A 26 9.89 7.04 -0.37
N CYS A 27 10.76 6.04 -0.54
CA CYS A 27 11.96 5.94 0.30
C CYS A 27 13.06 6.85 -0.26
N PRO A 28 13.60 7.79 0.55
CA PRO A 28 14.69 8.64 0.08
C PRO A 28 16.04 7.94 0.02
N PHE A 29 16.18 6.76 0.61
CA PHE A 29 17.46 6.06 0.74
C PHE A 29 17.58 4.83 -0.16
N LEU A 30 16.49 4.14 -0.39
CA LEU A 30 16.48 2.91 -1.17
C LEU A 30 15.68 3.10 -2.45
N GLY A 31 16.29 2.74 -3.56
CA GLY A 31 15.63 2.80 -4.85
C GLY A 31 14.61 1.68 -5.11
N PHE A 32 14.01 1.12 -4.06
CA PHE A 32 13.04 0.03 -4.19
C PHE A 32 11.93 0.34 -5.15
N SER A 33 11.41 1.54 -5.06
CA SER A 33 10.28 1.92 -5.87
C SER A 33 10.70 2.39 -7.26
N SER A 34 11.99 2.47 -7.55
CA SER A 34 12.50 3.11 -8.77
C SER A 34 11.87 4.48 -9.00
N SER A 35 11.16 4.98 -7.98
CA SER A 35 10.29 6.12 -8.15
C SER A 35 11.08 7.40 -8.03
N LYS A 36 10.99 8.19 -9.08
CA LYS A 36 11.54 9.55 -9.11
C LYS A 36 10.60 10.54 -8.41
N GLY A 37 9.44 10.06 -7.93
CA GLY A 37 8.45 10.87 -7.25
C GLY A 37 7.33 10.02 -6.65
N ASP A 38 6.58 10.63 -5.74
CA ASP A 38 5.50 9.94 -5.02
C ASP A 38 4.38 9.42 -5.93
N LEU A 39 4.13 10.09 -7.06
CA LEU A 39 3.10 9.68 -8.01
C LEU A 39 3.37 8.34 -8.70
N GLU A 40 4.59 7.81 -8.59
CA GLU A 40 4.87 6.48 -9.09
C GLU A 40 4.37 5.38 -8.16
N LEU A 41 4.10 5.72 -6.90
CA LEU A 41 3.46 4.79 -5.97
C LEU A 41 1.98 4.64 -6.34
N LEU A 42 1.53 3.39 -6.43
CA LEU A 42 0.12 3.11 -6.74
C LEU A 42 -0.82 3.79 -5.76
N SER A 43 -0.51 3.74 -4.46
CA SER A 43 -1.32 4.38 -3.43
C SER A 43 -1.50 5.88 -3.66
N ARG A 44 -0.43 6.58 -4.05
CA ARG A 44 -0.50 8.02 -4.34
C ARG A 44 -1.35 8.34 -5.56
N ARG A 45 -1.30 7.50 -6.57
CA ARG A 45 -2.16 7.65 -7.75
C ARG A 45 -3.63 7.49 -7.37
N ILE A 46 -3.94 6.52 -6.54
CA ILE A 46 -5.31 6.30 -6.04
C ILE A 46 -5.76 7.49 -5.18
N ILE A 47 -4.91 7.99 -4.30
CA ILE A 47 -5.22 9.17 -3.48
C ILE A 47 -5.53 10.38 -4.36
N LYS A 48 -4.74 10.58 -5.41
CA LYS A 48 -4.99 11.67 -6.37
C LYS A 48 -6.34 11.52 -7.07
N GLU A 49 -6.71 10.31 -7.45
CA GLU A 49 -8.02 10.04 -8.05
C GLU A 49 -9.17 10.32 -7.08
N LEU A 50 -9.02 9.97 -5.81
CA LEU A 50 -10.06 10.14 -4.79
C LEU A 50 -10.19 11.59 -4.29
N GLU A 51 -9.05 12.28 -4.13
CA GLU A 51 -9.00 13.59 -3.47
C GLU A 51 -8.71 14.74 -4.44
N GLY A 52 -8.22 14.44 -5.64
CA GLY A 52 -7.75 15.45 -6.58
C GLY A 52 -6.32 15.95 -6.31
N ASP A 53 -5.70 15.51 -5.21
CA ASP A 53 -4.35 15.89 -4.78
C ASP A 53 -3.69 14.68 -4.11
N GLU A 54 -2.51 14.30 -4.59
CA GLU A 54 -1.76 13.15 -4.10
C GLU A 54 -1.19 13.34 -2.68
N ASN A 55 -1.21 14.55 -2.16
CA ASN A 55 -0.68 14.87 -0.83
C ASN A 55 -1.77 15.07 0.23
N LYS A 56 -3.04 14.91 -0.13
CA LYS A 56 -4.15 15.19 0.78
C LYS A 56 -4.50 13.98 1.63
N ASN A 57 -4.67 14.20 2.94
CA ASN A 57 -5.10 13.19 3.91
C ASN A 57 -4.19 11.94 3.98
N LEU A 58 -2.88 12.11 3.75
CA LEU A 58 -1.94 10.99 3.74
C LEU A 58 -1.95 10.16 5.02
N ASP A 59 -2.05 10.80 6.16
CA ASP A 59 -2.11 10.14 7.46
C ASP A 59 -3.34 9.24 7.59
N LYS A 60 -4.47 9.65 7.05
CA LYS A 60 -5.71 8.85 7.05
C LYS A 60 -5.56 7.62 6.15
N TYR A 61 -4.96 7.79 4.98
CA TYR A 61 -4.70 6.68 4.06
C TYR A 61 -3.64 5.71 4.59
N ALA A 62 -2.77 6.17 5.49
CA ALA A 62 -1.78 5.33 6.15
C ALA A 62 -2.33 4.61 7.39
N THR A 63 -3.53 4.97 7.84
CA THR A 63 -4.14 4.38 9.05
C THR A 63 -5.05 3.20 8.66
N THR A 64 -4.64 2.00 9.03
CA THR A 64 -5.43 0.78 8.80
C THR A 64 -6.80 0.90 9.46
N GLY A 65 -7.86 0.60 8.71
CA GLY A 65 -9.23 0.63 9.20
C GLY A 65 -9.94 1.98 9.08
N SER A 66 -9.24 3.04 8.64
CA SER A 66 -9.92 4.31 8.36
C SER A 66 -10.79 4.19 7.10
N PRO A 67 -11.86 5.00 6.97
CA PRO A 67 -12.67 5.00 5.74
C PRO A 67 -11.85 5.29 4.49
N GLU A 68 -10.88 6.19 4.58
CA GLU A 68 -10.00 6.55 3.48
C GLU A 68 -9.11 5.38 3.07
N TYR A 69 -8.54 4.67 4.04
CA TYR A 69 -7.75 3.47 3.80
C TYR A 69 -8.58 2.40 3.06
N GLU A 70 -9.80 2.14 3.55
CA GLU A 70 -10.68 1.14 2.94
C GLU A 70 -11.07 1.51 1.50
N GLN A 71 -11.32 2.79 1.23
CA GLN A 71 -11.59 3.26 -0.13
C GLN A 71 -10.38 3.06 -1.05
N MET A 72 -9.19 3.35 -0.56
CA MET A 72 -7.96 3.15 -1.32
C MET A 72 -7.75 1.68 -1.68
N VAL A 73 -7.90 0.78 -0.71
CA VAL A 73 -7.76 -0.66 -0.92
C VAL A 73 -8.79 -1.17 -1.93
N GLU A 74 -10.04 -0.73 -1.81
CA GLU A 74 -11.12 -1.12 -2.73
C GLU A 74 -10.84 -0.63 -4.16
N LYS A 75 -10.32 0.58 -4.33
CA LYS A 75 -9.94 1.09 -5.64
C LYS A 75 -8.80 0.27 -6.27
N ILE A 76 -7.84 -0.14 -5.48
CA ILE A 76 -6.75 -1.01 -5.95
C ILE A 76 -7.31 -2.36 -6.38
N ARG A 77 -8.20 -2.95 -5.57
CA ARG A 77 -8.86 -4.20 -5.90
C ARG A 77 -9.59 -4.13 -7.24
N GLU A 78 -10.39 -3.09 -7.43
CA GLU A 78 -11.12 -2.87 -8.68
C GLU A 78 -10.19 -2.71 -9.88
N ARG A 79 -9.10 -1.95 -9.71
CA ARG A 79 -8.16 -1.68 -10.80
C ARG A 79 -7.51 -2.96 -11.34
N PHE A 80 -7.21 -3.92 -10.47
CA PHE A 80 -6.59 -5.18 -10.86
C PHE A 80 -7.61 -6.31 -11.09
N GLY A 81 -8.89 -6.05 -10.87
CA GLY A 81 -9.94 -7.05 -11.08
C GLY A 81 -9.88 -8.21 -10.09
N LEU A 82 -9.32 -8.00 -8.90
CA LEU A 82 -9.20 -9.03 -7.87
C LEU A 82 -10.54 -9.32 -7.22
N THR A 83 -10.77 -10.57 -6.84
CA THR A 83 -11.96 -10.95 -6.07
C THR A 83 -11.91 -10.36 -4.66
N SER A 84 -10.73 -10.38 -4.03
CA SER A 84 -10.49 -9.68 -2.77
C SER A 84 -9.03 -9.26 -2.65
N LEU A 85 -8.80 -8.21 -1.86
CA LEU A 85 -7.46 -7.69 -1.60
C LEU A 85 -7.37 -7.26 -0.15
N LYS A 86 -6.31 -7.69 0.54
CA LYS A 86 -5.99 -7.21 1.88
C LYS A 86 -4.49 -7.02 2.02
N PHE A 87 -4.13 -5.97 2.74
CA PHE A 87 -2.75 -5.70 3.15
C PHE A 87 -2.58 -6.07 4.63
N ASN A 88 -1.37 -6.42 5.02
CA ASN A 88 -1.05 -6.63 6.43
C ASN A 88 -1.01 -5.28 7.16
N THR A 89 -1.15 -5.32 8.48
CA THR A 89 -1.01 -4.10 9.29
C THR A 89 0.46 -3.84 9.61
N LEU A 90 0.81 -2.58 9.84
CA LEU A 90 2.17 -2.22 10.24
C LEU A 90 2.54 -2.85 11.59
N GLU A 91 1.58 -2.90 12.52
CA GLU A 91 1.78 -3.51 13.85
C GLU A 91 2.18 -4.98 13.75
N ILE A 92 1.43 -5.75 12.94
CA ILE A 92 1.72 -7.18 12.75
C ILE A 92 3.07 -7.36 12.08
N LEU A 93 3.40 -6.53 11.10
CA LEU A 93 4.69 -6.59 10.41
C LEU A 93 5.85 -6.35 11.39
N ILE A 94 5.74 -5.35 12.25
CA ILE A 94 6.76 -5.03 13.26
C ILE A 94 6.88 -6.18 14.27
N ASP A 95 5.77 -6.72 14.75
CA ASP A 95 5.77 -7.88 15.64
C ASP A 95 6.46 -9.09 15.03
N ALA A 96 6.21 -9.34 13.75
CA ALA A 96 6.84 -10.44 13.03
C ALA A 96 8.35 -10.28 12.89
N ILE A 97 8.83 -9.04 12.76
CA ILE A 97 10.28 -8.75 12.74
C ILE A 97 10.92 -9.05 14.09
N GLY A 98 10.18 -8.84 15.19
CA GLY A 98 10.68 -9.12 16.55
C GLY A 98 11.55 -8.01 17.14
N LEU A 99 11.54 -6.83 16.54
CA LEU A 99 12.28 -5.66 17.05
C LEU A 99 11.30 -4.55 17.46
N PRO A 100 11.67 -3.69 18.44
CA PRO A 100 10.84 -2.54 18.75
C PRO A 100 10.76 -1.57 17.56
N LYS A 101 9.64 -0.86 17.45
CA LYS A 101 9.40 0.08 16.34
C LYS A 101 10.52 1.12 16.20
N CYS A 102 11.12 1.54 17.30
CA CYS A 102 12.21 2.52 17.28
C CYS A 102 13.50 2.00 16.62
N LYS A 103 13.60 0.69 16.39
CA LYS A 103 14.76 0.06 15.74
C LYS A 103 14.50 -0.38 14.31
N VAL A 104 13.33 -0.08 13.75
CA VAL A 104 12.99 -0.40 12.38
C VAL A 104 12.52 0.87 11.67
N CYS A 105 12.85 0.98 10.38
CA CYS A 105 12.40 2.10 9.58
C CYS A 105 11.04 1.79 8.97
N THR A 106 10.04 2.64 9.22
CA THR A 106 8.69 2.50 8.70
C THR A 106 8.26 3.68 7.83
N HIS A 107 9.23 4.48 7.38
CA HIS A 107 8.95 5.72 6.64
C HIS A 107 8.02 5.51 5.43
N CYS A 108 8.26 4.48 4.63
CA CYS A 108 7.45 4.23 3.43
C CYS A 108 5.98 3.89 3.73
N PHE A 109 5.67 3.49 4.95
CA PHE A 109 4.32 3.15 5.36
C PHE A 109 3.61 4.29 6.09
N ASP A 110 4.27 4.96 7.02
CA ASP A 110 3.67 5.96 7.90
C ASP A 110 4.30 7.36 7.85
N GLY A 111 5.37 7.53 7.09
CA GLY A 111 6.06 8.81 6.96
C GLY A 111 6.96 9.17 8.13
N SER A 112 7.10 8.29 9.13
CA SER A 112 7.98 8.55 10.27
C SER A 112 9.47 8.56 9.86
N SER A 113 10.28 9.34 10.56
CA SER A 113 11.70 9.44 10.27
C SER A 113 12.50 9.29 11.55
N HIS A 114 13.58 8.52 11.46
CA HIS A 114 14.57 8.36 12.55
C HIS A 114 15.86 9.16 12.26
N PHE A 115 15.84 9.93 11.18
CA PHE A 115 17.01 10.67 10.70
C PHE A 115 16.80 12.18 10.77
#